data_8e0e134f03c1ef7cbc5324dfa35fa333
#
_entry.id   8e0e134f03c1ef7cbc5324dfa35fa333
#
_cell.length_a   1.000
_cell.length_b   1.000
_cell.length_c   1.000
_cell.angle_alpha   90.00
_cell.angle_beta   90.00
_cell.angle_gamma   90.00
#
_symmetry.space_group_name_H-M   'P 1'
#
loop_
_entity.id
_entity.type
_entity.pdbx_description
1 polymer ?
#
loop_
_entity_poly.entity_id
_entity_poly.type
_entity_poly.pdbx_seq_one_letter_code
_entity_poly.pdbx_strand_id
1 'polypeptide(L)'
;VDQVTPHAGPMPDKKPAIIVLSASGLELARKIASTVDADIHGHAMRCPEADVSFVKARPHIAELFAAGRPIIGICAAGILIRSIAPYLQHKSRDAAVLAVSETGAHVVPLIGGHHGAITLGAQVTRALAATLAVTTAGNLQWNASLDEPPVGWKLANYASAGRVMPQLLAGDGAFLDGECAAELQDWLADVPRGDAVTLTATRKAVIPTENQLVYCPQDMVLGLGCARGCSVDEVMDLVMSGLSAANINATTISCAVSVDLKADEPAMHAVAAILGVPFRVFDAATLEAETPRLANPSDVVFAEIGTHGVCEAASLAATGPAGKLVIEKRKSANATMALAQMPTLGGGRMPGRKPGRVMLIGIGPGQAAWRTPEASRLIQSADELVGYGLYIDILGPMAAHLPRRDFALGEEEDRCRYALETAATGRDVAIICSGDAGIYAMGALVFELLDRELASGGVSDAARRVEVVSAPGISALQAAAARSGALLGHDFCTISLSDLLTPWEAIERRIHGAGSGDFV
;
A
#
# COMPACT_ATOMS: atom_id res chain seq x y z
N VAL A 1 -8.13 29.89 25.93
CA VAL A 1 -8.44 28.47 25.71
C VAL A 1 -7.19 27.88 25.10
N ASP A 2 -6.40 27.21 25.92
CA ASP A 2 -5.20 26.51 25.47
C ASP A 2 -5.61 25.48 24.43
N GLN A 3 -5.07 25.59 23.21
CA GLN A 3 -5.32 24.62 22.14
C GLN A 3 -4.62 23.33 22.52
N VAL A 4 -5.41 22.33 22.95
CA VAL A 4 -4.96 20.97 23.17
C VAL A 4 -4.44 20.45 21.83
N THR A 5 -3.13 20.22 21.75
CA THR A 5 -2.53 19.62 20.55
C THR A 5 -2.65 18.11 20.70
N PRO A 6 -3.48 17.42 19.90
CA PRO A 6 -3.60 15.97 19.98
C PRO A 6 -2.24 15.30 19.82
N HIS A 7 -1.99 14.24 20.57
CA HIS A 7 -0.81 13.40 20.36
C HIS A 7 -0.77 12.90 18.92
N ALA A 8 0.42 12.93 18.32
CA ALA A 8 0.61 12.55 16.93
C ALA A 8 0.35 11.05 16.73
N GLY A 9 -0.81 10.73 16.17
CA GLY A 9 -1.11 9.41 15.61
C GLY A 9 -0.34 9.18 14.27
N PRO A 10 -0.56 8.05 13.59
CA PRO A 10 0.13 7.75 12.35
C PRO A 10 -0.15 8.83 11.29
N MET A 11 0.87 9.14 10.50
CA MET A 11 0.71 9.96 9.29
C MET A 11 0.16 9.09 8.16
N PRO A 12 -0.61 9.68 7.22
CA PRO A 12 -1.02 8.96 6.04
C PRO A 12 0.17 8.46 5.21
N ASP A 13 0.09 7.22 4.73
CA ASP A 13 1.16 6.60 3.94
C ASP A 13 1.34 7.24 2.54
N LYS A 14 0.31 7.90 2.03
CA LYS A 14 0.30 8.53 0.70
C LYS A 14 0.31 10.06 0.82
N LYS A 15 0.94 10.69 -0.17
CA LYS A 15 0.97 12.14 -0.30
C LYS A 15 -0.44 12.73 -0.38
N PRO A 16 -0.82 13.69 0.48
CA PRO A 16 -2.15 14.29 0.49
C PRO A 16 -2.48 15.06 -0.81
N ALA A 17 -3.76 15.13 -1.16
CA ALA A 17 -4.29 15.94 -2.24
C ALA A 17 -5.09 17.12 -1.66
N ILE A 18 -4.71 18.35 -1.99
CA ILE A 18 -5.45 19.55 -1.58
C ILE A 18 -6.43 19.94 -2.69
N ILE A 19 -7.72 19.90 -2.41
CA ILE A 19 -8.77 20.24 -3.38
C ILE A 19 -9.13 21.71 -3.26
N VAL A 20 -9.01 22.44 -4.38
CA VAL A 20 -9.34 23.86 -4.48
C VAL A 20 -10.38 24.09 -5.59
N LEU A 21 -11.49 24.72 -5.24
CA LEU A 21 -12.60 24.96 -6.17
C LEU A 21 -12.62 26.39 -6.75
N SER A 22 -11.91 27.33 -6.13
CA SER A 22 -11.87 28.75 -6.50
C SER A 22 -10.44 29.31 -6.37
N ALA A 23 -10.11 30.32 -7.15
CA ALA A 23 -8.82 31.01 -7.10
C ALA A 23 -8.48 31.57 -5.71
N SER A 24 -9.49 31.97 -4.93
CA SER A 24 -9.34 32.49 -3.56
C SER A 24 -8.71 31.48 -2.61
N GLY A 25 -8.86 30.18 -2.86
CA GLY A 25 -8.27 29.11 -2.04
C GLY A 25 -6.82 28.75 -2.38
N LEU A 26 -6.26 29.24 -3.49
CA LEU A 26 -4.92 28.82 -3.95
C LEU A 26 -3.79 29.24 -3.01
N GLU A 27 -3.84 30.47 -2.46
CA GLU A 27 -2.83 30.93 -1.52
C GLU A 27 -2.82 30.07 -0.24
N LEU A 28 -4.01 29.78 0.27
CA LEU A 28 -4.19 28.89 1.42
C LEU A 28 -3.69 27.47 1.11
N ALA A 29 -3.99 26.95 -0.08
CA ALA A 29 -3.53 25.65 -0.54
C ALA A 29 -1.98 25.57 -0.60
N ARG A 30 -1.32 26.59 -1.13
CA ARG A 30 0.15 26.66 -1.19
C ARG A 30 0.78 26.65 0.22
N LYS A 31 0.17 27.37 1.16
CA LYS A 31 0.61 27.40 2.55
C LYS A 31 0.48 26.03 3.22
N ILE A 32 -0.61 25.32 2.97
CA ILE A 32 -0.80 23.95 3.46
C ILE A 32 0.21 23.00 2.78
N ALA A 33 0.32 23.05 1.43
CA ALA A 33 1.17 22.17 0.66
C ALA A 33 2.65 22.22 1.09
N SER A 34 3.16 23.41 1.42
CA SER A 34 4.53 23.59 1.90
C SER A 34 4.78 22.95 3.27
N THR A 35 3.74 22.71 4.06
CA THR A 35 3.87 22.16 5.42
C THR A 35 3.69 20.65 5.45
N VAL A 36 2.77 20.11 4.61
CA VAL A 36 2.39 18.68 4.66
C VAL A 36 2.82 17.90 3.41
N ASP A 37 3.65 18.49 2.55
CA ASP A 37 4.08 17.93 1.26
C ASP A 37 2.90 17.35 0.45
N ALA A 38 2.00 18.21 0.02
CA ALA A 38 0.78 17.82 -0.69
C ALA A 38 0.75 18.40 -2.11
N ASP A 39 0.02 17.73 -3.03
CA ASP A 39 -0.25 18.26 -4.37
C ASP A 39 -1.54 19.08 -4.37
N ILE A 40 -1.54 20.21 -5.09
CA ILE A 40 -2.70 21.07 -5.21
C ILE A 40 -3.50 20.65 -6.45
N HIS A 41 -4.74 20.23 -6.24
CA HIS A 41 -5.68 19.84 -7.27
C HIS A 41 -6.72 20.96 -7.45
N GLY A 42 -6.69 21.65 -8.58
CA GLY A 42 -7.53 22.82 -8.87
C GLY A 42 -8.53 22.61 -10.00
N HIS A 43 -9.66 23.31 -9.91
CA HIS A 43 -10.63 23.32 -11.02
C HIS A 43 -10.03 24.03 -12.25
N ALA A 44 -9.97 23.34 -13.40
CA ALA A 44 -9.24 23.76 -14.60
C ALA A 44 -9.50 25.21 -15.03
N MET A 45 -10.75 25.67 -14.99
CA MET A 45 -11.12 27.03 -15.38
C MET A 45 -10.96 28.09 -14.29
N ARG A 46 -10.86 27.68 -13.00
CA ARG A 46 -10.84 28.63 -11.87
C ARG A 46 -9.50 28.67 -11.14
N CYS A 47 -8.72 27.61 -11.27
CA CYS A 47 -7.43 27.42 -10.61
C CYS A 47 -6.39 26.87 -11.58
N PRO A 48 -6.09 27.58 -12.69
CA PRO A 48 -5.19 27.07 -13.73
C PRO A 48 -3.73 26.90 -13.25
N GLU A 49 -3.37 27.50 -12.11
CA GLU A 49 -2.03 27.43 -11.51
C GLU A 49 -1.87 26.26 -10.52
N ALA A 50 -2.85 25.37 -10.40
CA ALA A 50 -2.75 24.19 -9.56
C ALA A 50 -1.84 23.13 -10.21
N ASP A 51 -1.21 22.27 -9.38
CA ASP A 51 -0.31 21.20 -9.86
C ASP A 51 -1.06 20.19 -10.72
N VAL A 52 -2.32 19.89 -10.36
CA VAL A 52 -3.20 18.96 -11.06
C VAL A 52 -4.54 19.62 -11.35
N SER A 53 -4.98 19.56 -12.61
CA SER A 53 -6.25 20.15 -13.05
C SER A 53 -7.38 19.13 -13.11
N PHE A 54 -8.59 19.52 -12.69
CA PHE A 54 -9.80 18.72 -12.89
C PHE A 54 -10.98 19.58 -13.40
N VAL A 55 -11.91 18.94 -14.12
CA VAL A 55 -13.11 19.61 -14.66
C VAL A 55 -14.33 19.42 -13.75
N LYS A 56 -14.47 18.24 -13.15
CA LYS A 56 -15.60 17.90 -12.27
C LYS A 56 -15.07 17.48 -10.90
N ALA A 57 -15.36 18.28 -9.88
CA ALA A 57 -14.84 18.05 -8.52
C ALA A 57 -15.30 16.71 -7.93
N ARG A 58 -16.57 16.35 -8.09
CA ARG A 58 -17.15 15.16 -7.45
C ARG A 58 -16.51 13.84 -7.90
N PRO A 59 -16.39 13.54 -9.21
CA PRO A 59 -15.68 12.36 -9.67
C PRO A 59 -14.21 12.36 -9.25
N HIS A 60 -13.53 13.50 -9.36
CA HIS A 60 -12.12 13.62 -9.02
C HIS A 60 -11.85 13.33 -7.54
N ILE A 61 -12.64 13.90 -6.62
CA ILE A 61 -12.56 13.62 -5.18
C ILE A 61 -12.83 12.12 -4.91
N ALA A 62 -13.82 11.54 -5.57
CA ALA A 62 -14.17 10.13 -5.44
C ALA A 62 -13.05 9.21 -5.89
N GLU A 63 -12.39 9.52 -7.01
CA GLU A 63 -11.23 8.77 -7.52
C GLU A 63 -10.05 8.82 -6.55
N LEU A 64 -9.71 9.99 -6.00
CA LEU A 64 -8.65 10.16 -5.01
C LEU A 64 -8.94 9.34 -3.74
N PHE A 65 -10.19 9.41 -3.25
CA PHE A 65 -10.61 8.67 -2.07
C PHE A 65 -10.57 7.15 -2.28
N ALA A 66 -11.12 6.67 -3.39
CA ALA A 66 -11.08 5.25 -3.76
C ALA A 66 -9.64 4.71 -3.91
N ALA A 67 -8.70 5.57 -4.28
CA ALA A 67 -7.28 5.27 -4.32
C ALA A 67 -6.60 5.24 -2.94
N GLY A 68 -7.33 5.54 -1.88
CA GLY A 68 -6.78 5.64 -0.52
C GLY A 68 -5.87 6.85 -0.32
N ARG A 69 -6.02 7.91 -1.11
CA ARG A 69 -5.23 9.14 -0.99
C ARG A 69 -5.88 10.09 0.02
N PRO A 70 -5.12 10.62 1.00
CA PRO A 70 -5.65 11.61 1.93
C PRO A 70 -6.11 12.88 1.19
N ILE A 71 -7.23 13.45 1.63
CA ILE A 71 -7.85 14.62 0.97
C ILE A 71 -7.98 15.78 1.95
N ILE A 72 -7.50 16.94 1.56
CA ILE A 72 -7.69 18.21 2.26
C ILE A 72 -8.52 19.11 1.35
N GLY A 73 -9.81 19.25 1.62
CA GLY A 73 -10.70 20.07 0.78
C GLY A 73 -10.85 21.49 1.33
N ILE A 74 -10.39 22.51 0.58
CA ILE A 74 -10.68 23.91 0.86
C ILE A 74 -12.05 24.22 0.25
N CYS A 75 -13.10 23.73 0.90
CA CYS A 75 -14.48 23.85 0.45
C CYS A 75 -15.45 23.40 1.54
N ALA A 76 -16.76 23.57 1.28
CA ALA A 76 -17.79 23.10 2.20
C ALA A 76 -17.72 21.57 2.42
N ALA A 77 -17.75 21.11 3.67
CA ALA A 77 -17.70 19.71 4.07
C ALA A 77 -18.71 18.82 3.32
N GLY A 78 -19.91 19.35 3.05
CA GLY A 78 -20.95 18.63 2.30
C GLY A 78 -20.57 18.28 0.85
N ILE A 79 -19.61 18.98 0.23
CA ILE A 79 -19.08 18.63 -1.09
C ILE A 79 -18.23 17.35 -0.96
N LEU A 80 -17.33 17.31 0.01
CA LEU A 80 -16.47 16.16 0.28
C LEU A 80 -17.32 14.94 0.64
N ILE A 81 -18.20 15.07 1.63
CA ILE A 81 -19.08 13.97 2.10
C ILE A 81 -19.86 13.36 0.94
N ARG A 82 -20.55 14.17 0.12
CA ARG A 82 -21.33 13.66 -1.01
C ARG A 82 -20.46 13.03 -2.11
N SER A 83 -19.21 13.42 -2.22
CA SER A 83 -18.29 12.85 -3.21
C SER A 83 -17.79 11.46 -2.80
N ILE A 84 -17.52 11.24 -1.50
CA ILE A 84 -16.94 10.01 -0.99
C ILE A 84 -17.99 9.00 -0.50
N ALA A 85 -19.21 9.45 -0.18
CA ALA A 85 -20.25 8.59 0.42
C ALA A 85 -20.47 7.23 -0.28
N PRO A 86 -20.48 7.14 -1.65
CA PRO A 86 -20.64 5.85 -2.32
C PRO A 86 -19.44 4.89 -2.17
N TYR A 87 -18.30 5.38 -1.67
CA TYR A 87 -17.02 4.66 -1.60
C TYR A 87 -16.60 4.35 -0.17
N LEU A 88 -17.39 4.77 0.83
CA LEU A 88 -17.15 4.45 2.23
C LEU A 88 -17.27 2.93 2.45
N GLN A 89 -16.28 2.33 3.10
CA GLN A 89 -16.22 0.91 3.36
C GLN A 89 -16.21 0.62 4.87
N HIS A 90 -15.13 0.98 5.55
CA HIS A 90 -14.94 0.72 6.97
C HIS A 90 -13.95 1.71 7.56
N LYS A 91 -14.18 2.12 8.82
CA LYS A 91 -13.33 3.09 9.52
C LYS A 91 -11.83 2.75 9.55
N SER A 92 -11.48 1.46 9.45
CA SER A 92 -10.10 0.96 9.40
C SER A 92 -9.49 0.91 7.99
N ARG A 93 -10.20 1.40 6.94
CA ARG A 93 -9.73 1.38 5.54
C ARG A 93 -9.92 2.71 4.83
N ASP A 94 -10.85 3.52 5.31
CA ASP A 94 -11.21 4.78 4.68
C ASP A 94 -10.09 5.81 4.85
N ALA A 95 -9.64 6.41 3.76
CA ALA A 95 -8.58 7.42 3.76
C ALA A 95 -8.97 8.67 4.57
N ALA A 96 -7.96 9.39 5.06
CA ALA A 96 -8.16 10.64 5.77
C ALA A 96 -8.81 11.71 4.88
N VAL A 97 -9.89 12.34 5.36
CA VAL A 97 -10.54 13.47 4.67
C VAL A 97 -10.76 14.61 5.65
N LEU A 98 -10.20 15.78 5.30
CA LEU A 98 -10.33 17.02 6.06
C LEU A 98 -11.10 18.05 5.24
N ALA A 99 -11.96 18.82 5.90
CA ALA A 99 -12.51 20.07 5.35
C ALA A 99 -11.79 21.25 6.00
N VAL A 100 -11.37 22.20 5.17
CA VAL A 100 -10.78 23.47 5.60
C VAL A 100 -11.69 24.61 5.12
N SER A 101 -12.02 25.53 6.02
CA SER A 101 -12.81 26.69 5.64
C SER A 101 -12.04 27.56 4.63
N GLU A 102 -12.73 28.25 3.73
CA GLU A 102 -12.11 29.14 2.72
C GLU A 102 -11.28 30.27 3.34
N THR A 103 -11.60 30.65 4.59
CA THR A 103 -10.83 31.62 5.37
C THR A 103 -9.60 31.01 6.05
N GLY A 104 -9.44 29.68 6.03
CA GLY A 104 -8.39 28.98 6.77
C GLY A 104 -8.60 28.95 8.31
N ALA A 105 -9.72 29.45 8.83
CA ALA A 105 -9.95 29.57 10.27
C ALA A 105 -10.27 28.23 10.97
N HIS A 106 -10.82 27.27 10.23
CA HIS A 106 -11.28 25.99 10.79
C HIS A 106 -10.81 24.81 9.96
N VAL A 107 -10.34 23.77 10.64
CA VAL A 107 -9.96 22.46 10.07
C VAL A 107 -10.83 21.40 10.73
N VAL A 108 -11.58 20.64 9.92
CA VAL A 108 -12.55 19.65 10.40
C VAL A 108 -12.19 18.28 9.83
N PRO A 109 -11.67 17.33 10.63
CA PRO A 109 -11.55 15.93 10.24
C PRO A 109 -12.95 15.34 10.02
N LEU A 110 -13.22 14.81 8.81
CA LEU A 110 -14.52 14.24 8.46
C LEU A 110 -14.56 12.74 8.66
N ILE A 111 -13.53 12.04 8.16
CA ILE A 111 -13.34 10.59 8.27
C ILE A 111 -11.86 10.23 8.24
N GLY A 112 -11.53 8.96 8.46
CA GLY A 112 -10.16 8.45 8.39
C GLY A 112 -9.34 8.77 9.64
N GLY A 113 -9.96 8.83 10.82
CA GLY A 113 -9.25 8.99 12.10
C GLY A 113 -8.10 7.99 12.20
N HIS A 114 -8.38 6.70 11.99
CA HIS A 114 -7.39 5.61 12.00
C HIS A 114 -6.33 5.70 10.88
N HIS A 115 -6.50 6.61 9.92
CA HIS A 115 -5.57 6.87 8.81
C HIS A 115 -4.97 8.26 8.87
N GLY A 116 -4.82 8.80 10.08
CA GLY A 116 -4.07 10.03 10.31
C GLY A 116 -4.83 11.32 10.06
N ALA A 117 -6.18 11.33 9.95
CA ALA A 117 -6.93 12.56 9.75
C ALA A 117 -6.72 13.59 10.87
N ILE A 118 -6.64 13.15 12.13
CA ILE A 118 -6.43 14.06 13.27
C ILE A 118 -5.00 14.60 13.24
N THR A 119 -4.01 13.76 13.01
CA THR A 119 -2.59 14.15 12.92
C THR A 119 -2.35 15.13 11.77
N LEU A 120 -2.89 14.83 10.58
CA LEU A 120 -2.84 15.70 9.41
C LEU A 120 -3.58 17.01 9.68
N GLY A 121 -4.76 16.95 10.33
CA GLY A 121 -5.53 18.11 10.75
C GLY A 121 -4.75 19.01 11.70
N ALA A 122 -4.03 18.44 12.69
CA ALA A 122 -3.19 19.20 13.61
C ALA A 122 -2.01 19.89 12.91
N GLN A 123 -1.42 19.27 11.87
CA GLN A 123 -0.36 19.90 11.07
C GLN A 123 -0.90 21.07 10.25
N VAL A 124 -2.03 20.87 9.58
CA VAL A 124 -2.71 21.92 8.81
C VAL A 124 -3.14 23.08 9.71
N THR A 125 -3.67 22.78 10.90
CA THR A 125 -4.06 23.78 11.91
C THR A 125 -2.87 24.62 12.35
N ARG A 126 -1.73 24.03 12.62
CA ARG A 126 -0.50 24.76 12.96
C ARG A 126 -0.03 25.66 11.82
N ALA A 127 -0.04 25.16 10.58
CA ALA A 127 0.34 25.93 9.41
C ALA A 127 -0.53 27.19 9.22
N LEU A 128 -1.83 27.09 9.53
CA LEU A 128 -2.80 28.15 9.30
C LEU A 128 -3.09 29.03 10.54
N ALA A 129 -2.61 28.66 11.73
CA ALA A 129 -3.07 29.21 13.00
C ALA A 129 -4.60 29.07 13.16
N ALA A 130 -5.15 27.94 12.72
CA ALA A 130 -6.57 27.66 12.67
C ALA A 130 -7.09 26.97 13.94
N THR A 131 -8.39 26.72 14.02
CA THR A 131 -9.01 25.88 15.04
C THR A 131 -9.28 24.48 14.47
N LEU A 132 -8.79 23.44 15.17
CA LEU A 132 -9.08 22.04 14.85
C LEU A 132 -10.40 21.64 15.52
N ALA A 133 -11.42 21.27 14.73
CA ALA A 133 -12.71 20.81 15.25
C ALA A 133 -12.71 19.29 15.40
N VAL A 134 -12.19 18.77 16.51
CA VAL A 134 -12.23 17.35 16.85
C VAL A 134 -13.59 17.03 17.50
N THR A 135 -14.20 15.91 17.09
CA THR A 135 -15.51 15.46 17.58
C THR A 135 -15.47 14.10 18.28
N THR A 136 -14.32 13.42 18.28
CA THR A 136 -14.15 12.13 18.94
C THR A 136 -14.05 12.31 20.45
N ALA A 137 -14.90 11.60 21.20
CA ALA A 137 -15.03 11.78 22.66
C ALA A 137 -13.71 11.55 23.43
N GLY A 138 -12.91 10.53 23.05
CA GLY A 138 -11.62 10.25 23.68
C GLY A 138 -10.61 11.40 23.49
N ASN A 139 -10.52 11.95 22.29
CA ASN A 139 -9.65 13.10 22.04
C ASN A 139 -10.08 14.37 22.77
N LEU A 140 -11.39 14.55 22.99
CA LEU A 140 -11.91 15.70 23.71
C LEU A 140 -11.71 15.59 25.24
N GLN A 141 -11.79 14.38 25.78
CA GLN A 141 -11.71 14.17 27.24
C GLN A 141 -10.26 13.88 27.70
N TRP A 142 -9.51 13.11 26.92
CA TRP A 142 -8.20 12.58 27.37
C TRP A 142 -7.05 12.90 26.41
N ASN A 143 -7.29 13.71 25.40
CA ASN A 143 -6.30 14.00 24.38
C ASN A 143 -5.70 12.73 23.71
N ALA A 144 -6.39 11.59 23.82
CA ALA A 144 -5.97 10.28 23.33
C ALA A 144 -7.15 9.50 22.74
N SER A 145 -6.92 8.81 21.62
CA SER A 145 -7.82 7.79 21.08
C SER A 145 -7.27 6.43 21.47
N LEU A 146 -7.89 5.74 22.42
CA LEU A 146 -7.37 4.46 22.94
C LEU A 146 -7.39 3.33 21.91
N ASP A 147 -8.18 3.44 20.85
CA ASP A 147 -8.18 2.54 19.69
C ASP A 147 -7.17 2.95 18.60
N GLU A 148 -6.49 4.10 18.77
CA GLU A 148 -5.45 4.62 17.88
C GLU A 148 -4.17 4.93 18.67
N PRO A 149 -3.38 3.91 19.06
CA PRO A 149 -2.16 4.15 19.80
C PRO A 149 -1.12 4.96 19.00
N PRO A 150 -0.11 5.53 19.68
CA PRO A 150 0.95 6.31 19.02
C PRO A 150 1.69 5.52 17.94
N VAL A 151 2.39 6.25 17.05
CA VAL A 151 3.24 5.65 16.01
C VAL A 151 4.22 4.65 16.62
N GLY A 152 4.31 3.47 16.02
CA GLY A 152 5.13 2.37 16.53
C GLY A 152 4.42 1.46 17.52
N TRP A 153 3.15 1.72 17.83
CA TRP A 153 2.32 0.88 18.69
C TRP A 153 1.09 0.33 17.95
N LYS A 154 0.61 -0.81 18.39
CA LYS A 154 -0.61 -1.45 17.85
C LYS A 154 -1.45 -2.03 18.97
N LEU A 155 -2.77 -1.86 18.87
CA LEU A 155 -3.73 -2.47 19.77
C LEU A 155 -3.99 -3.92 19.33
N ALA A 156 -3.60 -4.89 20.16
CA ALA A 156 -3.70 -6.31 19.83
C ALA A 156 -5.14 -6.84 19.82
N ASN A 157 -6.01 -6.30 20.68
CA ASN A 157 -7.39 -6.72 20.84
C ASN A 157 -8.40 -5.62 20.51
N TYR A 158 -8.29 -5.07 19.30
CA TYR A 158 -9.09 -3.95 18.80
C TYR A 158 -10.62 -4.09 19.05
N ALA A 159 -11.15 -5.31 18.96
CA ALA A 159 -12.58 -5.58 19.21
C ALA A 159 -13.03 -5.20 20.64
N SER A 160 -12.13 -5.21 21.62
CA SER A 160 -12.44 -4.84 23.00
C SER A 160 -12.60 -3.33 23.20
N ALA A 161 -12.05 -2.49 22.30
CA ALA A 161 -12.13 -1.04 22.39
C ALA A 161 -13.59 -0.54 22.45
N GLY A 162 -14.49 -1.14 21.67
CA GLY A 162 -15.91 -0.80 21.65
C GLY A 162 -16.63 -1.02 23.00
N ARG A 163 -16.08 -1.85 23.89
CA ARG A 163 -16.59 -2.09 25.25
C ARG A 163 -15.91 -1.19 26.29
N VAL A 164 -14.58 -1.07 26.20
CA VAL A 164 -13.76 -0.34 27.16
C VAL A 164 -13.97 1.17 27.08
N MET A 165 -14.06 1.72 25.86
CA MET A 165 -14.23 3.16 25.65
C MET A 165 -15.46 3.74 26.34
N PRO A 166 -16.69 3.15 26.24
CA PRO A 166 -17.86 3.65 26.95
C PRO A 166 -17.73 3.64 28.48
N GLN A 167 -17.04 2.64 29.05
CA GLN A 167 -16.83 2.56 30.52
C GLN A 167 -15.99 3.74 30.98
N LEU A 168 -14.88 4.01 30.31
CA LEU A 168 -14.01 5.15 30.64
C LEU A 168 -14.72 6.49 30.42
N LEU A 169 -15.57 6.62 29.37
CA LEU A 169 -16.38 7.81 29.14
C LEU A 169 -17.47 8.01 30.20
N ALA A 170 -17.93 6.94 30.84
CA ALA A 170 -18.86 6.99 31.98
C ALA A 170 -18.19 7.44 33.31
N GLY A 171 -16.86 7.57 33.32
CA GLY A 171 -16.09 8.01 34.48
C GLY A 171 -15.36 6.89 35.20
N ASP A 172 -15.39 5.67 34.70
CA ASP A 172 -14.56 4.58 35.23
C ASP A 172 -13.07 4.91 35.01
N GLY A 173 -12.21 4.45 35.91
CA GLY A 173 -10.78 4.68 35.82
C GLY A 173 -10.02 3.51 35.19
N ALA A 174 -8.83 3.80 34.68
CA ALA A 174 -7.93 2.79 34.10
C ALA A 174 -6.65 2.62 34.90
N PHE A 175 -6.15 1.38 34.94
CA PHE A 175 -4.83 1.01 35.45
C PHE A 175 -3.90 0.68 34.28
N LEU A 176 -2.75 1.33 34.21
CA LEU A 176 -1.71 1.07 33.20
C LEU A 176 -0.68 0.10 33.78
N ASP A 177 -0.48 -1.05 33.12
CA ASP A 177 0.52 -2.07 33.49
C ASP A 177 1.36 -2.55 32.30
N GLY A 178 2.22 -3.54 32.57
CA GLY A 178 3.11 -4.18 31.61
C GLY A 178 4.52 -3.60 31.60
N GLU A 179 5.46 -4.35 31.03
CA GLU A 179 6.88 -3.97 31.01
C GLU A 179 7.19 -2.74 30.13
N CYS A 180 6.27 -2.36 29.25
CA CYS A 180 6.38 -1.19 28.39
C CYS A 180 5.49 -0.02 28.85
N ALA A 181 4.87 -0.10 30.03
CA ALA A 181 3.93 0.90 30.54
C ALA A 181 4.51 2.33 30.56
N ALA A 182 5.79 2.47 30.92
CA ALA A 182 6.46 3.77 30.97
C ALA A 182 6.50 4.49 29.60
N GLU A 183 6.53 3.73 28.50
CA GLU A 183 6.59 4.27 27.15
C GLU A 183 5.26 4.90 26.68
N LEU A 184 4.12 4.50 27.28
CA LEU A 184 2.78 5.03 26.99
C LEU A 184 2.26 6.00 28.06
N GLN A 185 3.01 6.25 29.13
CA GLN A 185 2.56 7.05 30.27
C GLN A 185 2.14 8.47 29.86
N ASP A 186 2.93 9.13 29.03
CA ASP A 186 2.64 10.50 28.57
C ASP A 186 1.41 10.54 27.65
N TRP A 187 1.26 9.54 26.79
CA TRP A 187 0.09 9.42 25.91
C TRP A 187 -1.21 9.22 26.69
N LEU A 188 -1.15 8.52 27.81
CA LEU A 188 -2.28 8.20 28.69
C LEU A 188 -2.40 9.11 29.92
N ALA A 189 -1.68 10.22 29.93
CA ALA A 189 -1.59 11.09 31.12
C ALA A 189 -2.94 11.61 31.58
N ASP A 190 -3.83 11.95 30.64
CA ASP A 190 -5.14 12.53 30.90
C ASP A 190 -6.25 11.47 31.11
N VAL A 191 -5.96 10.17 30.94
CA VAL A 191 -6.91 9.09 31.18
C VAL A 191 -7.13 8.92 32.68
N PRO A 192 -8.40 8.91 33.17
CA PRO A 192 -8.69 8.77 34.60
C PRO A 192 -8.06 7.51 35.21
N ARG A 193 -7.45 7.65 36.39
CA ARG A 193 -6.85 6.53 37.12
C ARG A 193 -7.92 5.75 37.90
N GLY A 194 -7.80 4.42 37.86
CA GLY A 194 -8.71 3.51 38.56
C GLY A 194 -8.38 2.06 38.22
N ASP A 195 -9.22 1.12 38.62
CA ASP A 195 -9.03 -0.33 38.47
C ASP A 195 -10.13 -1.03 37.64
N ALA A 196 -11.09 -0.27 37.11
CA ALA A 196 -12.19 -0.83 36.32
C ALA A 196 -11.73 -1.36 34.94
N VAL A 197 -10.71 -0.72 34.35
CA VAL A 197 -10.14 -1.06 33.05
C VAL A 197 -8.63 -1.25 33.18
N THR A 198 -8.07 -2.25 32.52
CA THR A 198 -6.63 -2.44 32.45
C THR A 198 -6.11 -2.06 31.06
N LEU A 199 -5.11 -1.19 31.02
CA LEU A 199 -4.35 -0.82 29.82
C LEU A 199 -2.97 -1.47 29.92
N THR A 200 -2.71 -2.52 29.15
CA THR A 200 -1.47 -3.28 29.25
C THR A 200 -0.55 -2.96 28.10
N ALA A 201 0.65 -2.44 28.37
CA ALA A 201 1.69 -2.18 27.37
C ALA A 201 2.76 -3.28 27.45
N THR A 202 2.81 -4.18 26.47
CA THR A 202 3.64 -5.39 26.57
C THR A 202 4.07 -5.97 25.22
N ARG A 203 5.23 -6.60 25.18
CA ARG A 203 5.69 -7.47 24.08
C ARG A 203 5.22 -8.92 24.24
N LYS A 204 4.76 -9.28 25.45
CA LYS A 204 4.40 -10.65 25.79
C LYS A 204 3.05 -11.07 25.22
N ALA A 205 2.92 -12.35 24.93
CA ALA A 205 1.62 -12.92 24.60
C ALA A 205 0.73 -12.90 25.85
N VAL A 206 -0.36 -12.16 25.78
CA VAL A 206 -1.36 -12.03 26.85
C VAL A 206 -2.71 -12.49 26.30
N ILE A 207 -3.45 -13.26 27.09
CA ILE A 207 -4.86 -13.54 26.83
C ILE A 207 -5.66 -12.39 27.48
N PRO A 208 -6.24 -11.47 26.69
CA PRO A 208 -6.90 -10.30 27.24
C PRO A 208 -8.16 -10.68 28.03
N THR A 209 -8.40 -9.98 29.15
CA THR A 209 -9.68 -10.01 29.83
C THR A 209 -10.72 -9.13 29.12
N GLU A 210 -11.98 -9.19 29.53
CA GLU A 210 -13.05 -8.41 28.91
C GLU A 210 -12.85 -6.89 29.01
N ASN A 211 -12.27 -6.41 30.12
CA ASN A 211 -12.02 -4.99 30.41
C ASN A 211 -10.55 -4.61 30.23
N GLN A 212 -9.88 -5.24 29.27
CA GLN A 212 -8.45 -5.00 29.05
C GLN A 212 -8.20 -4.58 27.60
N LEU A 213 -7.34 -3.56 27.40
CA LEU A 213 -6.72 -3.22 26.12
C LEU A 213 -5.23 -3.55 26.17
N VAL A 214 -4.74 -4.28 25.17
CA VAL A 214 -3.34 -4.72 25.09
C VAL A 214 -2.65 -3.99 23.96
N TYR A 215 -1.68 -3.15 24.30
CA TYR A 215 -0.84 -2.39 23.38
C TYR A 215 0.50 -3.06 23.21
N CYS A 216 0.89 -3.31 21.97
CA CYS A 216 2.16 -3.93 21.62
C CYS A 216 3.04 -2.95 20.85
N PRO A 217 4.31 -2.73 21.27
CA PRO A 217 5.27 -1.97 20.47
C PRO A 217 5.63 -2.77 19.22
N GLN A 218 5.65 -2.12 18.06
CA GLN A 218 6.01 -2.74 16.77
C GLN A 218 7.52 -2.63 16.53
N ASP A 219 8.30 -3.26 17.37
CA ASP A 219 9.77 -3.22 17.35
C ASP A 219 10.44 -4.55 17.00
N MET A 220 9.64 -5.57 16.63
CA MET A 220 10.17 -6.86 16.21
C MET A 220 10.18 -7.01 14.69
N VAL A 221 11.25 -7.58 14.14
CA VAL A 221 11.37 -7.91 12.71
C VAL A 221 11.51 -9.41 12.55
N LEU A 222 10.62 -10.00 11.77
CA LEU A 222 10.57 -11.43 11.48
C LEU A 222 11.39 -11.75 10.23
N GLY A 223 12.52 -12.41 10.41
CA GLY A 223 13.31 -12.98 9.31
C GLY A 223 12.80 -14.38 8.92
N LEU A 224 12.58 -14.58 7.63
CA LEU A 224 12.07 -15.83 7.06
C LEU A 224 13.00 -16.42 6.01
N GLY A 225 13.08 -17.74 5.93
CA GLY A 225 13.67 -18.49 4.84
C GLY A 225 12.87 -19.78 4.63
N CYS A 226 12.72 -20.22 3.37
CA CYS A 226 12.08 -21.51 3.08
C CYS A 226 12.57 -22.13 1.77
N ALA A 227 12.33 -23.41 1.58
CA ALA A 227 12.44 -24.07 0.28
C ALA A 227 11.41 -23.47 -0.70
N ARG A 228 11.65 -23.58 -2.01
CA ARG A 228 10.67 -23.19 -3.03
C ARG A 228 9.41 -24.03 -2.91
N GLY A 229 8.25 -23.37 -2.96
CA GLY A 229 6.93 -24.02 -2.86
C GLY A 229 6.61 -24.57 -1.47
N CYS A 230 7.25 -24.06 -0.43
CA CYS A 230 6.90 -24.40 0.95
C CYS A 230 5.45 -24.00 1.24
N SER A 231 4.72 -24.78 2.03
CA SER A 231 3.35 -24.46 2.39
C SER A 231 3.29 -23.27 3.35
N VAL A 232 2.22 -22.47 3.22
CA VAL A 232 1.95 -21.34 4.12
C VAL A 232 1.80 -21.83 5.56
N ASP A 233 1.10 -22.95 5.75
CA ASP A 233 0.82 -23.53 7.07
C ASP A 233 2.12 -23.91 7.79
N GLU A 234 3.08 -24.53 7.08
CA GLU A 234 4.36 -24.91 7.68
C GLU A 234 5.13 -23.67 8.18
N VAL A 235 5.16 -22.60 7.37
CA VAL A 235 5.86 -21.37 7.77
C VAL A 235 5.13 -20.70 8.94
N MET A 236 3.78 -20.61 8.90
CA MET A 236 2.99 -20.03 10.00
C MET A 236 3.13 -20.83 11.30
N ASP A 237 3.06 -22.15 11.25
CA ASP A 237 3.22 -23.02 12.43
C ASP A 237 4.60 -22.83 13.06
N LEU A 238 5.66 -22.74 12.24
CA LEU A 238 7.01 -22.46 12.71
C LEU A 238 7.08 -21.08 13.39
N VAL A 239 6.49 -20.05 12.79
CA VAL A 239 6.47 -18.69 13.35
C VAL A 239 5.69 -18.67 14.66
N MET A 240 4.46 -19.19 14.68
CA MET A 240 3.61 -19.16 15.88
C MET A 240 4.19 -20.00 17.02
N SER A 241 4.77 -21.16 16.73
CA SER A 241 5.47 -21.98 17.75
C SER A 241 6.71 -21.26 18.30
N GLY A 242 7.46 -20.57 17.44
CA GLY A 242 8.62 -19.75 17.84
C GLY A 242 8.23 -18.62 18.77
N LEU A 243 7.21 -17.85 18.40
CA LEU A 243 6.67 -16.74 19.21
C LEU A 243 6.11 -17.23 20.54
N SER A 244 5.32 -18.31 20.52
CA SER A 244 4.74 -18.92 21.73
C SER A 244 5.80 -19.37 22.72
N ALA A 245 6.85 -20.07 22.24
CA ALA A 245 7.95 -20.54 23.10
C ALA A 245 8.76 -19.39 23.71
N ALA A 246 8.83 -18.23 23.03
CA ALA A 246 9.49 -17.03 23.54
C ALA A 246 8.51 -16.13 24.33
N ASN A 247 7.24 -16.49 24.44
CA ASN A 247 6.18 -15.69 25.04
C ASN A 247 6.07 -14.28 24.42
N ILE A 248 6.13 -14.18 23.08
CA ILE A 248 6.06 -12.92 22.33
C ILE A 248 4.72 -12.81 21.60
N ASN A 249 4.07 -11.65 21.68
CA ASN A 249 2.85 -11.36 20.96
C ASN A 249 3.15 -11.09 19.46
N ALA A 250 2.45 -11.76 18.56
CA ALA A 250 2.63 -11.58 17.11
C ALA A 250 2.37 -10.13 16.65
N THR A 251 1.56 -9.36 17.39
CA THR A 251 1.29 -7.95 17.11
C THR A 251 2.54 -7.06 17.23
N THR A 252 3.59 -7.52 17.89
CA THR A 252 4.88 -6.78 17.99
C THR A 252 5.68 -6.78 16.70
N ILE A 253 5.34 -7.67 15.75
CA ILE A 253 6.03 -7.74 14.46
C ILE A 253 5.65 -6.52 13.63
N SER A 254 6.67 -5.78 13.18
CA SER A 254 6.52 -4.61 12.31
C SER A 254 6.71 -4.93 10.84
N CYS A 255 7.50 -5.98 10.51
CA CYS A 255 7.89 -6.33 9.15
C CYS A 255 8.31 -7.80 9.08
N ALA A 256 8.00 -8.46 7.95
CA ALA A 256 8.59 -9.75 7.57
C ALA A 256 9.67 -9.51 6.52
N VAL A 257 10.82 -10.17 6.65
CA VAL A 257 11.99 -9.93 5.80
C VAL A 257 12.64 -11.22 5.32
N SER A 258 13.26 -11.19 4.12
CA SER A 258 14.01 -12.33 3.55
C SER A 258 15.09 -11.86 2.58
N VAL A 259 15.76 -12.84 1.93
CA VAL A 259 16.63 -12.58 0.78
C VAL A 259 15.80 -12.31 -0.49
N ASP A 260 16.30 -11.51 -1.39
CA ASP A 260 15.62 -11.11 -2.63
C ASP A 260 15.39 -12.27 -3.62
N LEU A 261 16.15 -13.35 -3.52
CA LEU A 261 15.90 -14.60 -4.22
C LEU A 261 14.54 -15.24 -3.86
N LYS A 262 13.91 -14.79 -2.78
CA LYS A 262 12.59 -15.22 -2.29
C LYS A 262 11.51 -14.13 -2.45
N ALA A 263 11.78 -13.10 -3.26
CA ALA A 263 10.83 -12.01 -3.48
C ALA A 263 9.48 -12.47 -4.06
N ASP A 264 9.48 -13.56 -4.79
CA ASP A 264 8.31 -14.19 -5.45
C ASP A 264 7.74 -15.40 -4.70
N GLU A 265 8.22 -15.72 -3.48
CA GLU A 265 7.79 -16.90 -2.75
C GLU A 265 6.39 -16.71 -2.12
N PRO A 266 5.34 -17.42 -2.59
CA PRO A 266 3.96 -17.16 -2.16
C PRO A 266 3.75 -17.32 -0.65
N ALA A 267 4.44 -18.30 -0.02
CA ALA A 267 4.31 -18.55 1.41
C ALA A 267 4.74 -17.32 2.24
N MET A 268 5.81 -16.62 1.84
CA MET A 268 6.29 -15.44 2.57
C MET A 268 5.34 -14.25 2.45
N HIS A 269 4.77 -14.03 1.27
CA HIS A 269 3.74 -13.02 1.06
C HIS A 269 2.49 -13.31 1.87
N ALA A 270 2.03 -14.57 1.87
CA ALA A 270 0.85 -14.98 2.62
C ALA A 270 1.04 -14.82 4.14
N VAL A 271 2.19 -15.24 4.68
CA VAL A 271 2.52 -15.07 6.10
C VAL A 271 2.55 -13.59 6.49
N ALA A 272 3.19 -12.74 5.69
CA ALA A 272 3.20 -11.29 5.93
C ALA A 272 1.78 -10.70 5.90
N ALA A 273 0.94 -11.12 4.96
CA ALA A 273 -0.46 -10.69 4.86
C ALA A 273 -1.30 -11.16 6.05
N ILE A 274 -1.15 -12.41 6.53
CA ILE A 274 -1.84 -12.95 7.72
C ILE A 274 -1.45 -12.16 8.97
N LEU A 275 -0.16 -11.82 9.11
CA LEU A 275 0.34 -11.00 10.22
C LEU A 275 -0.02 -9.50 10.08
N GLY A 276 -0.50 -9.07 8.91
CA GLY A 276 -0.85 -7.69 8.62
C GLY A 276 0.37 -6.76 8.61
N VAL A 277 1.51 -7.24 8.10
CA VAL A 277 2.79 -6.52 8.05
C VAL A 277 3.36 -6.51 6.63
N PRO A 278 4.19 -5.52 6.25
CA PRO A 278 4.86 -5.50 4.95
C PRO A 278 5.90 -6.63 4.84
N PHE A 279 6.06 -7.16 3.62
CA PHE A 279 7.17 -8.03 3.27
C PHE A 279 8.28 -7.22 2.59
N ARG A 280 9.54 -7.42 3.02
CA ARG A 280 10.72 -6.74 2.50
C ARG A 280 11.83 -7.72 2.20
N VAL A 281 12.71 -7.34 1.27
CA VAL A 281 13.83 -8.19 0.87
C VAL A 281 15.14 -7.42 0.83
N PHE A 282 16.23 -8.15 0.99
CA PHE A 282 17.61 -7.68 0.91
C PHE A 282 18.38 -8.53 -0.10
N ASP A 283 19.38 -7.94 -0.74
CA ASP A 283 20.33 -8.70 -1.54
C ASP A 283 21.29 -9.55 -0.67
N ALA A 284 21.89 -10.57 -1.28
CA ALA A 284 22.77 -11.47 -0.56
C ALA A 284 23.99 -10.77 0.05
N ALA A 285 24.53 -9.74 -0.59
CA ALA A 285 25.68 -9.00 -0.10
C ALA A 285 25.36 -8.22 1.19
N THR A 286 24.17 -7.60 1.25
CA THR A 286 23.68 -6.94 2.47
C THR A 286 23.53 -7.96 3.61
N LEU A 287 23.00 -9.14 3.32
CA LEU A 287 22.86 -10.19 4.33
C LEU A 287 24.20 -10.76 4.78
N GLU A 288 25.17 -10.90 3.87
CA GLU A 288 26.51 -11.40 4.18
C GLU A 288 27.26 -10.45 5.12
N ALA A 289 27.04 -9.15 5.02
CA ALA A 289 27.62 -8.17 5.95
C ALA A 289 27.20 -8.41 7.41
N GLU A 290 26.09 -9.10 7.66
CA GLU A 290 25.60 -9.46 8.99
C GLU A 290 26.22 -10.75 9.55
N THR A 291 27.02 -11.49 8.79
CA THR A 291 27.63 -12.76 9.21
C THR A 291 28.34 -12.73 10.57
N PRO A 292 29.07 -11.66 10.97
CA PRO A 292 29.68 -11.59 12.30
C PRO A 292 28.68 -11.58 13.47
N ARG A 293 27.40 -11.33 13.21
CA ARG A 293 26.32 -11.21 14.20
C ARG A 293 25.38 -12.41 14.22
N LEU A 294 25.57 -13.38 13.30
CA LEU A 294 24.73 -14.57 13.22
C LEU A 294 25.02 -15.52 14.38
N ALA A 295 23.99 -16.07 14.99
CA ALA A 295 24.11 -17.14 15.96
C ALA A 295 24.33 -18.51 15.28
N ASN A 296 23.78 -18.70 14.07
CA ASN A 296 23.77 -19.96 13.34
C ASN A 296 24.23 -19.80 11.88
N PRO A 297 25.48 -19.39 11.60
CA PRO A 297 26.00 -19.29 10.24
C PRO A 297 26.11 -20.67 9.57
N SER A 298 26.03 -20.71 8.22
CA SER A 298 26.02 -21.95 7.44
C SER A 298 26.78 -21.79 6.12
N ASP A 299 27.89 -22.52 5.98
CA ASP A 299 28.69 -22.57 4.75
C ASP A 299 27.89 -23.17 3.56
N VAL A 300 26.95 -24.07 3.85
CA VAL A 300 26.08 -24.67 2.82
C VAL A 300 25.20 -23.59 2.19
N VAL A 301 24.60 -22.71 3.01
CA VAL A 301 23.77 -21.61 2.51
C VAL A 301 24.63 -20.59 1.76
N PHE A 302 25.84 -20.33 2.24
CA PHE A 302 26.78 -19.45 1.55
C PHE A 302 27.14 -19.96 0.14
N ALA A 303 27.42 -21.26 0.01
CA ALA A 303 27.74 -21.86 -1.28
C ALA A 303 26.58 -21.77 -2.29
N GLU A 304 25.33 -21.78 -1.80
CA GLU A 304 24.15 -21.73 -2.66
C GLU A 304 23.73 -20.30 -3.06
N ILE A 305 23.81 -19.35 -2.13
CA ILE A 305 23.20 -18.02 -2.32
C ILE A 305 24.08 -16.83 -1.92
N GLY A 306 25.34 -17.08 -1.50
CA GLY A 306 26.30 -16.01 -1.21
C GLY A 306 26.10 -15.29 0.13
N THR A 307 25.38 -15.89 1.09
CA THR A 307 25.27 -15.42 2.47
C THR A 307 25.25 -16.59 3.44
N HIS A 308 25.89 -16.45 4.62
CA HIS A 308 25.93 -17.49 5.64
C HIS A 308 24.61 -17.67 6.42
N GLY A 309 23.61 -16.81 6.19
CA GLY A 309 22.31 -16.94 6.83
C GLY A 309 21.25 -16.08 6.16
N VAL A 310 20.00 -16.54 6.14
CA VAL A 310 18.88 -15.78 5.57
C VAL A 310 18.04 -15.17 6.68
N CYS A 311 17.37 -15.98 7.49
CA CYS A 311 16.40 -15.46 8.46
C CYS A 311 17.05 -14.58 9.54
N GLU A 312 18.17 -14.99 10.12
CA GLU A 312 18.90 -14.16 11.11
C GLU A 312 19.48 -12.91 10.45
N ALA A 313 20.18 -13.06 9.32
CA ALA A 313 20.79 -11.94 8.62
C ALA A 313 19.76 -10.90 8.19
N ALA A 314 18.63 -11.32 7.60
CA ALA A 314 17.58 -10.40 7.14
C ALA A 314 16.96 -9.64 8.33
N SER A 315 16.67 -10.31 9.44
CA SER A 315 16.12 -9.65 10.64
C SER A 315 17.13 -8.67 11.27
N LEU A 316 18.42 -9.00 11.30
CA LEU A 316 19.48 -8.13 11.80
C LEU A 316 19.73 -6.93 10.87
N ALA A 317 19.80 -7.15 9.56
CA ALA A 317 19.94 -6.07 8.58
C ALA A 317 18.78 -5.07 8.67
N ALA A 318 17.57 -5.58 8.89
CA ALA A 318 16.38 -4.74 9.05
C ALA A 318 16.38 -3.92 10.35
N THR A 319 16.93 -4.47 11.44
CA THR A 319 16.95 -3.78 12.74
C THR A 319 18.18 -2.86 12.92
N GLY A 320 19.12 -2.92 11.97
CA GLY A 320 20.34 -2.11 11.98
C GLY A 320 21.39 -2.57 12.99
N PRO A 321 22.50 -1.80 13.12
CA PRO A 321 23.68 -2.26 13.88
C PRO A 321 23.43 -2.51 15.36
N ALA A 322 22.49 -1.79 15.99
CA ALA A 322 22.15 -1.93 17.41
C ALA A 322 21.01 -2.95 17.66
N GLY A 323 20.41 -3.52 16.59
CA GLY A 323 19.39 -4.58 16.70
C GLY A 323 19.97 -5.85 17.30
N LYS A 324 19.13 -6.66 17.94
CA LYS A 324 19.53 -7.90 18.62
C LYS A 324 18.59 -9.03 18.26
N LEU A 325 19.12 -10.24 18.06
CA LEU A 325 18.30 -11.45 17.97
C LEU A 325 17.60 -11.71 19.32
N VAL A 326 16.30 -11.91 19.24
CA VAL A 326 15.44 -12.32 20.36
C VAL A 326 15.08 -13.79 20.22
N ILE A 327 14.86 -14.24 18.99
CA ILE A 327 14.72 -15.66 18.65
C ILE A 327 15.79 -15.95 17.59
N GLU A 328 16.74 -16.80 17.96
CA GLU A 328 17.71 -17.35 17.03
C GLU A 328 17.03 -18.26 16.02
N LYS A 329 17.75 -18.64 14.97
CA LYS A 329 17.24 -19.49 13.90
C LYS A 329 16.53 -20.73 14.43
N ARG A 330 15.25 -20.82 14.15
CA ARG A 330 14.44 -22.04 14.28
C ARG A 330 14.16 -22.61 12.89
N LYS A 331 13.97 -23.91 12.81
CA LYS A 331 13.73 -24.61 11.55
C LYS A 331 12.63 -25.66 11.68
N SER A 332 11.86 -25.82 10.61
CA SER A 332 11.03 -26.99 10.32
C SER A 332 11.70 -27.85 9.24
N ALA A 333 10.96 -28.69 8.55
CA ALA A 333 11.48 -29.47 7.42
C ALA A 333 11.94 -28.57 6.27
N ASN A 334 11.13 -27.56 5.90
CA ASN A 334 11.33 -26.72 4.72
C ASN A 334 11.40 -25.21 5.01
N ALA A 335 11.27 -24.79 6.26
CA ALA A 335 11.27 -23.36 6.60
C ALA A 335 12.22 -23.04 7.77
N THR A 336 12.65 -21.77 7.80
CA THR A 336 13.43 -21.20 8.90
C THR A 336 12.85 -19.85 9.30
N MET A 337 12.90 -19.52 10.59
CA MET A 337 12.54 -18.19 11.11
C MET A 337 13.57 -17.71 12.12
N ALA A 338 13.69 -16.41 12.26
CA ALA A 338 14.39 -15.73 13.35
C ALA A 338 13.65 -14.43 13.68
N LEU A 339 13.84 -13.91 14.87
CA LEU A 339 13.24 -12.64 15.29
C LEU A 339 14.30 -11.73 15.87
N ALA A 340 14.39 -10.50 15.38
CA ALA A 340 15.26 -9.47 15.94
C ALA A 340 14.47 -8.27 16.43
N GLN A 341 14.97 -7.62 17.46
CA GLN A 341 14.38 -6.42 18.05
C GLN A 341 15.12 -5.16 17.61
N MET A 342 14.39 -4.14 17.20
CA MET A 342 14.90 -2.80 16.94
C MET A 342 15.25 -2.08 18.26
N PRO A 343 16.32 -1.26 18.28
CA PRO A 343 16.73 -0.53 19.49
C PRO A 343 15.75 0.58 19.90
N THR A 344 14.96 1.08 18.94
CA THR A 344 13.96 2.14 19.16
C THR A 344 12.71 1.83 18.33
N LEU A 345 11.56 2.25 18.81
CA LEU A 345 10.31 2.17 18.05
C LEU A 345 10.45 2.96 16.75
N GLY A 346 10.29 2.27 15.63
CA GLY A 346 10.54 2.82 14.32
C GLY A 346 9.43 3.76 13.85
N GLY A 347 9.66 5.06 13.87
CA GLY A 347 8.91 6.04 13.06
C GLY A 347 9.58 6.34 11.72
N GLY A 348 10.56 5.54 11.28
CA GLY A 348 11.39 5.77 10.10
C GLY A 348 11.03 4.89 8.90
N ARG A 349 11.77 5.11 7.81
CA ARG A 349 11.63 4.32 6.57
C ARG A 349 11.85 2.84 6.86
N MET A 350 10.93 1.99 6.42
CA MET A 350 11.06 0.53 6.51
C MET A 350 12.35 0.08 5.80
N PRO A 351 13.17 -0.73 6.49
CA PRO A 351 14.43 -1.22 5.92
C PRO A 351 14.18 -2.20 4.77
N GLY A 352 15.18 -2.38 3.91
CA GLY A 352 15.09 -3.24 2.74
C GLY A 352 14.21 -2.66 1.63
N ARG A 353 14.09 -3.38 0.51
CA ARG A 353 13.21 -3.02 -0.59
C ARG A 353 11.93 -3.85 -0.57
N LYS A 354 10.81 -3.31 -1.03
CA LYS A 354 9.61 -4.11 -1.30
C LYS A 354 9.87 -5.01 -2.51
N PRO A 355 9.24 -6.18 -2.63
CA PRO A 355 9.11 -6.87 -3.91
C PRO A 355 8.42 -5.94 -4.90
N GLY A 356 8.98 -5.82 -6.10
CA GLY A 356 8.37 -4.98 -7.12
C GLY A 356 7.28 -5.71 -7.88
N ARG A 357 6.39 -4.94 -8.54
CA ARG A 357 5.28 -5.48 -9.32
C ARG A 357 5.22 -4.83 -10.70
N VAL A 358 4.90 -5.62 -11.72
CA VAL A 358 4.42 -5.12 -13.00
C VAL A 358 2.91 -5.26 -13.04
N MET A 359 2.22 -4.17 -13.27
CA MET A 359 0.77 -4.12 -13.35
C MET A 359 0.36 -3.89 -14.82
N LEU A 360 -0.21 -4.92 -15.44
CA LEU A 360 -0.76 -4.88 -16.79
C LEU A 360 -2.16 -4.28 -16.74
N ILE A 361 -2.34 -3.07 -17.23
CA ILE A 361 -3.57 -2.32 -17.01
C ILE A 361 -4.28 -2.01 -18.31
N GLY A 362 -5.44 -2.63 -18.51
CA GLY A 362 -6.38 -2.29 -19.58
C GLY A 362 -7.22 -1.07 -19.18
N ILE A 363 -7.08 0.05 -19.92
CA ILE A 363 -7.81 1.30 -19.61
C ILE A 363 -9.15 1.42 -20.32
N GLY A 364 -9.56 0.38 -21.07
CA GLY A 364 -10.74 0.43 -21.92
C GLY A 364 -10.54 1.31 -23.16
N PRO A 365 -11.62 1.76 -23.82
CA PRO A 365 -11.55 2.56 -25.05
C PRO A 365 -11.25 4.05 -24.78
N GLY A 366 -10.73 4.41 -23.61
CA GLY A 366 -10.25 5.75 -23.27
C GLY A 366 -11.19 6.60 -22.42
N GLN A 367 -12.45 6.24 -22.25
CA GLN A 367 -13.37 6.97 -21.39
C GLN A 367 -13.26 6.50 -19.94
N ALA A 368 -13.15 7.41 -18.97
CA ALA A 368 -13.07 7.08 -17.55
C ALA A 368 -14.25 6.21 -17.06
N ALA A 369 -15.46 6.40 -17.64
CA ALA A 369 -16.64 5.62 -17.30
C ALA A 369 -16.55 4.12 -17.71
N TRP A 370 -15.61 3.78 -18.60
CA TRP A 370 -15.40 2.42 -19.10
C TRP A 370 -14.10 1.80 -18.59
N ARG A 371 -13.41 2.51 -17.72
CA ARG A 371 -12.24 1.99 -16.98
C ARG A 371 -12.71 1.35 -15.68
N THR A 372 -12.20 0.15 -15.39
CA THR A 372 -12.57 -0.55 -14.15
C THR A 372 -12.08 0.21 -12.91
N PRO A 373 -12.78 0.11 -11.77
CA PRO A 373 -12.30 0.67 -10.51
C PRO A 373 -10.95 0.08 -10.08
N GLU A 374 -10.70 -1.19 -10.39
CA GLU A 374 -9.43 -1.86 -10.13
C GLU A 374 -8.29 -1.25 -10.93
N ALA A 375 -8.46 -1.05 -12.25
CA ALA A 375 -7.48 -0.37 -13.09
C ALA A 375 -7.14 1.02 -12.54
N SER A 376 -8.14 1.79 -12.11
CA SER A 376 -7.94 3.12 -11.53
C SER A 376 -7.13 3.07 -10.23
N ARG A 377 -7.41 2.10 -9.33
CA ARG A 377 -6.64 1.92 -8.09
C ARG A 377 -5.19 1.53 -8.35
N LEU A 378 -4.96 0.60 -9.27
CA LEU A 378 -3.61 0.14 -9.61
C LEU A 378 -2.79 1.26 -10.26
N ILE A 379 -3.35 2.04 -11.18
CA ILE A 379 -2.68 3.21 -11.77
C ILE A 379 -2.21 4.17 -10.67
N GLN A 380 -3.09 4.51 -9.74
CA GLN A 380 -2.76 5.45 -8.66
C GLN A 380 -1.81 4.89 -7.60
N SER A 381 -1.66 3.57 -7.51
CA SER A 381 -0.69 2.92 -6.63
C SER A 381 0.69 2.75 -7.27
N ALA A 382 0.83 3.04 -8.56
CA ALA A 382 2.08 2.87 -9.30
C ALA A 382 3.15 3.89 -8.87
N ASP A 383 4.40 3.45 -8.85
CA ASP A 383 5.56 4.32 -8.70
C ASP A 383 5.97 4.93 -10.07
N GLU A 384 5.56 4.29 -11.18
CA GLU A 384 5.83 4.75 -12.54
C GLU A 384 4.82 4.16 -13.54
N LEU A 385 4.42 4.99 -14.52
CA LEU A 385 3.61 4.59 -15.66
C LEU A 385 4.50 4.36 -16.88
N VAL A 386 4.27 3.26 -17.57
CA VAL A 386 4.99 2.88 -18.79
C VAL A 386 3.97 2.60 -19.89
N GLY A 387 4.16 3.17 -21.07
CA GLY A 387 3.19 2.94 -22.15
C GLY A 387 3.48 3.73 -23.42
N TYR A 388 2.59 3.57 -24.39
CA TYR A 388 2.52 4.50 -25.50
C TYR A 388 1.99 5.85 -25.00
N GLY A 389 2.67 6.95 -25.31
CA GLY A 389 2.38 8.27 -24.74
C GLY A 389 0.91 8.68 -24.83
N LEU A 390 0.27 8.44 -25.99
CA LEU A 390 -1.15 8.72 -26.18
C LEU A 390 -2.05 8.00 -25.16
N TYR A 391 -1.73 6.74 -24.79
CA TYR A 391 -2.56 5.99 -23.83
C TYR A 391 -2.41 6.54 -22.41
N ILE A 392 -1.22 7.01 -22.06
CA ILE A 392 -0.98 7.68 -20.78
C ILE A 392 -1.68 9.05 -20.76
N ASP A 393 -1.65 9.80 -21.87
CA ASP A 393 -2.34 11.10 -21.98
C ASP A 393 -3.87 10.98 -21.79
N ILE A 394 -4.47 9.89 -22.26
CA ILE A 394 -5.91 9.60 -22.09
C ILE A 394 -6.31 9.48 -20.60
N LEU A 395 -5.38 9.09 -19.71
CA LEU A 395 -5.66 9.03 -18.27
C LEU A 395 -5.91 10.41 -17.66
N GLY A 396 -5.39 11.46 -18.29
CA GLY A 396 -5.60 12.87 -17.89
C GLY A 396 -5.10 13.16 -16.47
N PRO A 397 -5.86 13.96 -15.70
CA PRO A 397 -5.43 14.41 -14.37
C PRO A 397 -5.09 13.31 -13.37
N MET A 398 -5.68 12.12 -13.53
CA MET A 398 -5.42 10.98 -12.65
C MET A 398 -3.95 10.53 -12.67
N ALA A 399 -3.29 10.67 -13.82
CA ALA A 399 -1.92 10.22 -14.03
C ALA A 399 -0.89 11.37 -14.02
N ALA A 400 -1.34 12.62 -14.01
CA ALA A 400 -0.49 13.81 -14.21
C ALA A 400 0.63 13.98 -13.18
N HIS A 401 0.45 13.45 -11.98
CA HIS A 401 1.43 13.52 -10.88
C HIS A 401 2.38 12.32 -10.82
N LEU A 402 2.14 11.28 -11.63
CA LEU A 402 2.95 10.06 -11.61
C LEU A 402 4.12 10.18 -12.58
N PRO A 403 5.31 9.72 -12.18
CA PRO A 403 6.42 9.53 -13.12
C PRO A 403 5.98 8.67 -14.30
N ARG A 404 6.41 9.02 -15.51
CA ARG A 404 6.03 8.27 -16.72
C ARG A 404 7.22 8.02 -17.63
N ARG A 405 7.20 6.91 -18.33
CA ARG A 405 8.12 6.55 -19.39
C ARG A 405 7.35 6.22 -20.66
N ASP A 406 7.49 7.08 -21.66
CA ASP A 406 6.83 6.93 -22.95
C ASP A 406 7.70 6.09 -23.89
N PHE A 407 7.03 5.23 -24.66
CA PHE A 407 7.63 4.42 -25.73
C PHE A 407 6.86 4.62 -27.03
N ALA A 408 7.55 4.57 -28.16
CA ALA A 408 6.94 4.64 -29.48
C ALA A 408 6.19 3.33 -29.84
N LEU A 409 5.41 3.38 -30.89
CA LEU A 409 4.89 2.17 -31.54
C LEU A 409 6.06 1.41 -32.19
N GLY A 410 6.10 0.10 -32.05
CA GLY A 410 7.21 -0.75 -32.48
C GLY A 410 8.25 -1.03 -31.38
N GLU A 411 8.16 -0.36 -30.24
CA GLU A 411 9.06 -0.54 -29.09
C GLU A 411 8.40 -1.38 -27.97
N GLU A 412 7.50 -2.30 -28.33
CA GLU A 412 6.72 -3.09 -27.39
C GLU A 412 7.60 -3.95 -26.48
N GLU A 413 8.63 -4.59 -27.03
CA GLU A 413 9.54 -5.44 -26.28
C GLU A 413 10.39 -4.62 -25.31
N ASP A 414 10.94 -3.49 -25.75
CA ASP A 414 11.74 -2.59 -24.92
C ASP A 414 10.92 -2.02 -23.77
N ARG A 415 9.64 -1.70 -24.03
CA ARG A 415 8.68 -1.23 -23.03
C ARG A 415 8.44 -2.28 -21.95
N CYS A 416 8.15 -3.52 -22.34
CA CYS A 416 7.90 -4.62 -21.40
C CYS A 416 9.16 -4.95 -20.61
N ARG A 417 10.31 -5.01 -21.25
CA ARG A 417 11.62 -5.23 -20.63
C ARG A 417 11.93 -4.15 -19.61
N TYR A 418 11.79 -2.89 -19.99
CA TYR A 418 12.01 -1.75 -19.10
C TYR A 418 11.12 -1.84 -17.83
N ALA A 419 9.84 -2.17 -18.00
CA ALA A 419 8.93 -2.28 -16.89
C ALA A 419 9.33 -3.41 -15.93
N LEU A 420 9.72 -4.59 -16.46
CA LEU A 420 10.16 -5.74 -15.67
C LEU A 420 11.46 -5.45 -14.92
N GLU A 421 12.47 -4.90 -15.58
CA GLU A 421 13.76 -4.55 -14.95
C GLU A 421 13.61 -3.42 -13.92
N THR A 422 12.75 -2.44 -14.20
CA THR A 422 12.44 -1.38 -13.23
C THR A 422 11.72 -1.92 -12.01
N ALA A 423 10.75 -2.82 -12.19
CA ALA A 423 10.05 -3.47 -11.10
C ALA A 423 11.00 -4.34 -10.26
N ALA A 424 12.00 -4.98 -10.86
CA ALA A 424 13.02 -5.75 -10.15
C ALA A 424 13.80 -4.94 -9.11
N THR A 425 13.81 -3.61 -9.23
CA THR A 425 14.40 -2.71 -8.22
C THR A 425 13.51 -2.46 -7.00
N GLY A 426 12.30 -3.05 -6.97
CA GLY A 426 11.32 -2.90 -5.89
C GLY A 426 10.25 -1.83 -6.17
N ARG A 427 10.06 -1.41 -7.44
CA ARG A 427 9.05 -0.43 -7.85
C ARG A 427 7.78 -1.11 -8.34
N ASP A 428 6.65 -0.46 -8.13
CA ASP A 428 5.37 -0.84 -8.73
C ASP A 428 5.22 -0.11 -10.07
N VAL A 429 5.36 -0.83 -11.17
CA VAL A 429 5.35 -0.27 -12.53
C VAL A 429 4.07 -0.66 -13.25
N ALA A 430 3.30 0.33 -13.73
CA ALA A 430 2.07 0.10 -14.47
C ALA A 430 2.30 0.21 -15.98
N ILE A 431 2.09 -0.88 -16.71
CA ILE A 431 2.05 -0.88 -18.18
C ILE A 431 0.62 -0.54 -18.62
N ILE A 432 0.48 0.61 -19.27
CA ILE A 432 -0.82 1.13 -19.71
C ILE A 432 -1.13 0.64 -21.12
N CYS A 433 -2.25 -0.11 -21.25
CA CYS A 433 -2.73 -0.68 -22.49
C CYS A 433 -4.11 -0.11 -22.83
N SER A 434 -4.34 0.25 -24.11
CA SER A 434 -5.69 0.55 -24.61
C SER A 434 -6.51 -0.73 -24.65
N GLY A 435 -7.81 -0.65 -24.39
CA GLY A 435 -8.68 -1.83 -24.32
C GLY A 435 -8.34 -2.73 -23.13
N ASP A 436 -8.10 -3.99 -23.41
CA ASP A 436 -7.67 -5.04 -22.46
C ASP A 436 -6.19 -5.37 -22.63
N ALA A 437 -5.46 -5.51 -21.54
CA ALA A 437 -4.02 -5.76 -21.57
C ALA A 437 -3.64 -7.17 -22.10
N GLY A 438 -4.57 -8.12 -22.07
CA GLY A 438 -4.38 -9.49 -22.56
C GLY A 438 -4.85 -9.74 -24.00
N ILE A 439 -5.58 -8.78 -24.62
CA ILE A 439 -6.14 -8.95 -25.97
C ILE A 439 -5.35 -8.10 -26.97
N TYR A 440 -4.47 -8.75 -27.75
CA TYR A 440 -3.56 -8.10 -28.72
C TYR A 440 -2.79 -6.91 -28.10
N ALA A 441 -2.35 -7.06 -26.86
CA ALA A 441 -1.66 -6.05 -26.09
C ALA A 441 -0.43 -6.62 -25.36
N MET A 442 0.12 -5.89 -24.39
CA MET A 442 1.43 -6.21 -23.78
C MET A 442 1.44 -7.47 -22.90
N GLY A 443 0.26 -7.99 -22.49
CA GLY A 443 0.19 -9.12 -21.56
C GLY A 443 0.98 -10.33 -22.00
N ALA A 444 0.74 -10.82 -23.25
CA ALA A 444 1.46 -11.98 -23.78
C ALA A 444 2.98 -11.75 -23.82
N LEU A 445 3.42 -10.58 -24.26
CA LEU A 445 4.84 -10.24 -24.42
C LEU A 445 5.57 -10.18 -23.07
N VAL A 446 4.92 -9.69 -22.00
CA VAL A 446 5.50 -9.70 -20.66
C VAL A 446 5.79 -11.13 -20.21
N PHE A 447 4.85 -12.05 -20.38
CA PHE A 447 5.04 -13.46 -20.02
C PHE A 447 6.06 -14.16 -20.92
N GLU A 448 6.11 -13.84 -22.22
CA GLU A 448 7.14 -14.35 -23.15
C GLU A 448 8.56 -13.91 -22.71
N LEU A 449 8.73 -12.66 -22.28
CA LEU A 449 10.02 -12.17 -21.78
C LEU A 449 10.44 -12.83 -20.48
N LEU A 450 9.49 -13.14 -19.59
CA LEU A 450 9.76 -13.86 -18.34
C LEU A 450 10.16 -15.32 -18.59
N ASP A 451 9.60 -15.97 -19.61
CA ASP A 451 9.91 -17.36 -19.97
C ASP A 451 11.22 -17.47 -20.78
N ARG A 452 11.58 -16.45 -21.54
CA ARG A 452 12.76 -16.41 -22.40
C ARG A 452 14.05 -16.34 -21.56
N GLU A 453 15.06 -17.15 -21.90
CA GLU A 453 16.36 -17.07 -21.26
C GLU A 453 17.06 -15.72 -21.54
N LEU A 454 17.86 -15.22 -20.59
CA LEU A 454 18.58 -13.95 -20.73
C LEU A 454 19.47 -13.94 -21.98
N ALA A 455 20.19 -15.01 -22.26
CA ALA A 455 21.03 -15.16 -23.43
C ALA A 455 20.27 -15.10 -24.76
N SER A 456 18.97 -15.41 -24.75
CA SER A 456 18.05 -15.36 -25.88
C SER A 456 17.22 -14.07 -25.92
N GLY A 457 17.60 -13.04 -25.15
CA GLY A 457 16.90 -11.79 -25.08
C GLY A 457 15.76 -11.76 -24.03
N GLY A 458 15.79 -12.60 -23.01
CA GLY A 458 14.91 -12.53 -21.84
C GLY A 458 15.28 -11.39 -20.90
N VAL A 459 14.78 -11.44 -19.66
CA VAL A 459 15.04 -10.47 -18.60
C VAL A 459 15.95 -11.05 -17.52
N SER A 460 16.48 -10.18 -16.65
CA SER A 460 17.34 -10.60 -15.54
C SER A 460 16.62 -11.57 -14.58
N ASP A 461 17.39 -12.37 -13.84
CA ASP A 461 16.84 -13.26 -12.80
C ASP A 461 16.02 -12.51 -11.74
N ALA A 462 16.40 -11.29 -11.42
CA ALA A 462 15.65 -10.43 -10.51
C ALA A 462 14.30 -10.03 -11.10
N ALA A 463 14.25 -9.70 -12.40
CA ALA A 463 13.03 -9.36 -13.12
C ALA A 463 12.08 -10.56 -13.28
N ARG A 464 12.62 -11.77 -13.38
CA ARG A 464 11.83 -13.03 -13.42
C ARG A 464 11.07 -13.31 -12.11
N ARG A 465 11.48 -12.69 -11.00
CA ARG A 465 10.82 -12.82 -9.69
C ARG A 465 9.85 -11.68 -9.37
N VAL A 466 9.60 -10.81 -10.34
CA VAL A 466 8.62 -9.72 -10.20
C VAL A 466 7.20 -10.29 -10.25
N GLU A 467 6.35 -9.83 -9.33
CA GLU A 467 4.93 -10.14 -9.39
C GLU A 467 4.28 -9.46 -10.61
N VAL A 468 3.51 -10.22 -11.39
CA VAL A 468 2.72 -9.67 -12.51
C VAL A 468 1.25 -9.69 -12.13
N VAL A 469 0.64 -8.52 -12.06
CA VAL A 469 -0.79 -8.33 -11.77
C VAL A 469 -1.48 -7.81 -13.02
N SER A 470 -2.64 -8.35 -13.39
CA SER A 470 -3.40 -7.89 -14.54
C SER A 470 -4.77 -7.36 -14.12
N ALA A 471 -5.08 -6.13 -14.54
CA ALA A 471 -6.42 -5.56 -14.43
C ALA A 471 -7.07 -5.54 -15.82
N PRO A 472 -8.19 -6.26 -16.02
CA PRO A 472 -8.86 -6.32 -17.29
C PRO A 472 -9.45 -4.98 -17.70
N GLY A 473 -9.55 -4.72 -19.00
CA GLY A 473 -10.19 -3.56 -19.58
C GLY A 473 -11.27 -3.95 -20.59
N ILE A 474 -12.18 -3.04 -20.89
CA ILE A 474 -13.16 -3.22 -21.96
C ILE A 474 -12.43 -3.13 -23.30
N SER A 475 -12.31 -4.26 -24.01
CA SER A 475 -11.64 -4.31 -25.31
C SER A 475 -12.46 -3.61 -26.41
N ALA A 476 -11.78 -3.30 -27.52
CA ALA A 476 -12.44 -2.69 -28.69
C ALA A 476 -13.60 -3.55 -29.23
N LEU A 477 -13.48 -4.89 -29.17
CA LEU A 477 -14.54 -5.79 -29.61
C LEU A 477 -15.81 -5.66 -28.77
N GLN A 478 -15.69 -5.60 -27.45
CA GLN A 478 -16.83 -5.41 -26.53
C GLN A 478 -17.44 -4.02 -26.70
N ALA A 479 -16.60 -2.99 -26.82
CA ALA A 479 -17.04 -1.62 -27.00
C ALA A 479 -17.80 -1.43 -28.34
N ALA A 480 -17.30 -2.05 -29.43
CA ALA A 480 -17.96 -2.05 -30.73
C ALA A 480 -19.28 -2.82 -30.70
N ALA A 481 -19.29 -4.03 -30.15
CA ALA A 481 -20.49 -4.84 -30.03
C ALA A 481 -21.61 -4.13 -29.26
N ALA A 482 -21.28 -3.46 -28.15
CA ALA A 482 -22.22 -2.68 -27.36
C ALA A 482 -22.83 -1.49 -28.11
N ARG A 483 -22.18 -0.99 -29.16
CA ARG A 483 -22.65 0.11 -30.01
C ARG A 483 -23.38 -0.36 -31.27
N SER A 484 -23.07 -1.59 -31.73
CA SER A 484 -23.60 -2.13 -33.01
C SER A 484 -24.72 -3.15 -32.82
N GLY A 485 -25.13 -3.47 -31.58
CA GLY A 485 -26.30 -4.31 -31.33
C GLY A 485 -25.98 -5.74 -30.89
N ALA A 486 -25.02 -5.95 -29.99
CA ALA A 486 -24.73 -7.24 -29.35
C ALA A 486 -24.27 -8.35 -30.30
N LEU A 487 -23.38 -8.06 -31.25
CA LEU A 487 -22.85 -8.99 -32.26
C LEU A 487 -22.17 -10.23 -31.67
N LEU A 488 -21.70 -10.20 -30.42
CA LEU A 488 -20.99 -11.29 -29.75
C LEU A 488 -21.94 -12.28 -29.02
N GLY A 489 -23.19 -12.36 -29.46
CA GLY A 489 -24.21 -13.24 -28.86
C GLY A 489 -24.10 -14.70 -29.28
N HIS A 490 -23.30 -15.02 -30.29
CA HIS A 490 -22.99 -16.36 -30.80
C HIS A 490 -21.50 -16.63 -30.70
N ASP A 491 -21.04 -17.74 -31.26
CA ASP A 491 -19.63 -18.06 -31.33
C ASP A 491 -18.88 -16.97 -32.12
N PHE A 492 -17.80 -16.48 -31.58
CA PHE A 492 -16.99 -15.44 -32.22
C PHE A 492 -15.51 -15.74 -32.13
N CYS A 493 -14.73 -15.18 -33.02
CA CYS A 493 -13.28 -15.21 -32.96
C CYS A 493 -12.70 -13.81 -33.17
N THR A 494 -11.47 -13.62 -32.71
CA THR A 494 -10.73 -12.38 -32.90
C THR A 494 -9.58 -12.59 -33.87
N ILE A 495 -9.48 -11.73 -34.87
CA ILE A 495 -8.42 -11.78 -35.88
C ILE A 495 -7.76 -10.40 -35.94
N SER A 496 -6.45 -10.33 -35.61
CA SER A 496 -5.67 -9.12 -35.82
C SER A 496 -5.50 -8.87 -37.31
N LEU A 497 -5.85 -7.67 -37.75
CA LEU A 497 -5.63 -7.22 -39.13
C LEU A 497 -4.29 -6.50 -39.32
N SER A 498 -3.45 -6.46 -38.29
CA SER A 498 -2.10 -5.88 -38.39
C SER A 498 -1.21 -6.81 -39.22
N ASP A 499 -0.72 -6.32 -40.32
CA ASP A 499 0.20 -6.99 -41.24
C ASP A 499 1.68 -6.74 -40.93
N LEU A 500 1.96 -5.99 -39.83
CA LEU A 500 3.31 -5.63 -39.44
C LEU A 500 4.17 -6.87 -39.10
N LEU A 501 3.57 -7.85 -38.40
CA LEU A 501 4.25 -9.09 -37.98
C LEU A 501 3.62 -10.36 -38.56
N THR A 502 2.47 -10.25 -39.24
CA THR A 502 1.73 -11.38 -39.78
C THR A 502 1.50 -11.15 -41.27
N PRO A 503 2.00 -12.04 -42.18
CA PRO A 503 1.75 -11.91 -43.59
C PRO A 503 0.27 -11.86 -43.92
N TRP A 504 -0.12 -11.01 -44.88
CA TRP A 504 -1.53 -10.77 -45.24
C TRP A 504 -2.24 -12.05 -45.62
N GLU A 505 -1.58 -12.94 -46.33
CA GLU A 505 -2.14 -14.26 -46.74
C GLU A 505 -2.49 -15.15 -45.53
N ALA A 506 -1.80 -14.96 -44.39
CA ALA A 506 -2.15 -15.66 -43.16
C ALA A 506 -3.39 -15.04 -42.49
N ILE A 507 -3.56 -13.73 -42.61
CA ILE A 507 -4.76 -13.02 -42.14
C ILE A 507 -5.98 -13.46 -42.96
N GLU A 508 -5.86 -13.47 -44.29
CA GLU A 508 -6.91 -13.94 -45.21
C GLU A 508 -7.34 -15.39 -44.89
N ARG A 509 -6.38 -16.31 -44.71
CA ARG A 509 -6.70 -17.69 -44.31
C ARG A 509 -7.50 -17.77 -43.00
N ARG A 510 -7.16 -16.93 -42.02
CA ARG A 510 -7.89 -16.87 -40.74
C ARG A 510 -9.32 -16.35 -40.94
N ILE A 511 -9.51 -15.31 -41.76
CA ILE A 511 -10.82 -14.76 -42.11
C ILE A 511 -11.68 -15.81 -42.80
N HIS A 512 -11.12 -16.51 -43.82
CA HIS A 512 -11.82 -17.59 -44.49
C HIS A 512 -12.19 -18.76 -43.55
N GLY A 513 -11.27 -19.11 -42.62
CA GLY A 513 -11.53 -20.12 -41.59
C GLY A 513 -12.67 -19.71 -40.64
N ALA A 514 -12.72 -18.48 -40.23
CA ALA A 514 -13.79 -17.91 -39.40
C ALA A 514 -15.14 -17.98 -40.16
N GLY A 515 -15.17 -17.51 -41.40
CA GLY A 515 -16.40 -17.57 -42.22
C GLY A 515 -16.88 -18.99 -42.51
N SER A 516 -15.96 -19.96 -42.70
CA SER A 516 -16.31 -21.38 -42.87
C SER A 516 -16.83 -22.02 -41.58
N GLY A 517 -16.43 -21.52 -40.41
CA GLY A 517 -16.88 -21.99 -39.11
C GLY A 517 -18.10 -21.25 -38.56
N ASP A 518 -18.68 -20.34 -39.31
CA ASP A 518 -19.82 -19.49 -38.91
C ASP A 518 -19.54 -18.66 -37.62
N PHE A 519 -18.27 -18.20 -37.45
CA PHE A 519 -17.89 -17.30 -36.41
C PHE A 519 -18.14 -15.82 -36.78
N VAL A 520 -18.62 -15.07 -35.81
CA VAL A 520 -18.71 -13.60 -35.90
C VAL A 520 -17.33 -12.97 -35.78
#